data_fda2a93561b055db1fd1dc31c876e351
#
_entry.id   fda2a93561b055db1fd1dc31c876e351
#
_cell.length_a   1.000
_cell.length_b   1.000
_cell.length_c   1.000
_cell.angle_alpha   90.00
_cell.angle_beta   90.00
_cell.angle_gamma   90.00
#
_symmetry.space_group_name_H-M   'P 1'
#
loop_
_entity.id
_entity.type
_entity.pdbx_description
1 polymer ?
#
loop_
_entity_poly.entity_id
_entity_poly.type
_entity_poly.pdbx_seq_one_letter_code
_entity_poly.pdbx_strand_id
1 'polypeptide(L)'
;MTDAVDVDSASVWPDDADDVAEGYLANWFVREGSAVDAGETLCEIQVEKVSIDVAAPTTGTVTEIVVAEGDDFDRGDVLARVHPSA
;
A
#
# COMPACT_ATOMS: atom_id res chain seq x y z
N MET A 1 -14.55 13.68 -13.30
CA MET A 1 -14.33 13.27 -11.91
C MET A 1 -13.24 12.21 -11.89
N THR A 2 -12.24 12.37 -11.01
CA THR A 2 -11.13 11.44 -10.95
C THR A 2 -11.35 10.46 -9.80
N ASP A 3 -11.31 9.17 -10.11
CA ASP A 3 -11.50 8.13 -9.10
C ASP A 3 -10.21 7.94 -8.29
N ALA A 4 -10.37 7.49 -7.06
CA ALA A 4 -9.22 7.14 -6.24
C ALA A 4 -8.44 5.98 -6.86
N VAL A 5 -7.13 6.00 -6.70
CA VAL A 5 -6.24 4.95 -7.19
C VAL A 5 -5.97 3.98 -6.03
N ASP A 6 -6.19 2.71 -6.28
CA ASP A 6 -5.94 1.67 -5.28
C ASP A 6 -4.44 1.40 -5.15
N VAL A 7 -3.98 1.27 -3.91
CA VAL A 7 -2.65 0.77 -3.61
C VAL A 7 -2.78 -0.74 -3.48
N ASP A 8 -2.48 -1.44 -4.56
CA ASP A 8 -2.70 -2.88 -4.67
C ASP A 8 -1.49 -3.66 -4.18
N SER A 9 -1.69 -4.52 -3.18
CA SER A 9 -0.60 -5.31 -2.62
C SER A 9 0.03 -6.25 -3.64
N ALA A 10 -0.74 -6.74 -4.61
CA ALA A 10 -0.22 -7.65 -5.62
C ALA A 10 0.83 -6.98 -6.51
N SER A 11 0.74 -5.66 -6.71
CA SER A 11 1.66 -4.93 -7.58
C SER A 11 3.07 -4.85 -7.01
N VAL A 12 3.24 -5.05 -5.71
CA VAL A 12 4.54 -5.00 -5.02
C VAL A 12 4.98 -6.36 -4.49
N TRP A 13 4.19 -7.41 -4.76
CA TRP A 13 4.48 -8.76 -4.27
C TRP A 13 5.77 -9.29 -4.87
N PRO A 14 6.71 -9.82 -4.05
CA PRO A 14 7.97 -10.32 -4.58
C PRO A 14 7.77 -11.57 -5.44
N ASP A 15 8.53 -11.66 -6.52
CA ASP A 15 8.48 -12.83 -7.41
C ASP A 15 8.85 -14.12 -6.67
N ASP A 16 9.80 -14.02 -5.73
CA ASP A 16 10.28 -15.16 -4.95
C ASP A 16 9.23 -15.68 -3.97
N ALA A 17 8.19 -14.91 -3.72
CA ALA A 17 7.11 -15.29 -2.80
C ALA A 17 5.81 -15.55 -3.57
N ASP A 18 5.92 -16.06 -4.79
CA ASP A 18 4.77 -16.30 -5.67
C ASP A 18 3.77 -17.30 -5.08
N ASP A 19 4.23 -18.21 -4.25
CA ASP A 19 3.39 -19.20 -3.59
C ASP A 19 2.88 -18.75 -2.20
N VAL A 20 3.25 -17.54 -1.76
CA VAL A 20 2.81 -16.98 -0.49
C VAL A 20 1.56 -16.15 -0.72
N ALA A 21 0.52 -16.39 0.03
CA ALA A 21 -0.78 -15.74 -0.15
C ALA A 21 -1.05 -14.63 0.84
N GLU A 22 -0.24 -14.48 1.90
CA GLU A 22 -0.49 -13.52 2.97
C GLU A 22 0.68 -12.61 3.20
N GLY A 23 0.37 -11.36 3.59
CA GLY A 23 1.33 -10.38 4.02
C GLY A 23 0.94 -9.77 5.36
N TYR A 24 1.83 -8.96 5.91
CA TYR A 24 1.64 -8.29 7.19
C TYR A 24 1.99 -6.81 7.02
N LEU A 25 1.12 -5.93 7.51
CA LEU A 25 1.38 -4.49 7.42
C LEU A 25 2.18 -4.06 8.65
N ALA A 26 3.49 -3.87 8.44
CA ALA A 26 4.42 -3.61 9.53
C ALA A 26 4.33 -2.17 10.03
N ASN A 27 4.31 -1.19 9.10
CA ASN A 27 4.29 0.23 9.47
C ASN A 27 3.57 1.07 8.42
N TRP A 28 2.79 2.06 8.87
CA TRP A 28 2.30 3.15 8.04
C TRP A 28 3.13 4.41 8.31
N PHE A 29 3.62 5.06 7.25
CA PHE A 29 4.38 6.30 7.36
C PHE A 29 3.52 7.54 7.08
N VAL A 30 2.29 7.32 6.63
CA VAL A 30 1.29 8.36 6.35
C VAL A 30 -0.02 7.97 7.00
N ARG A 31 -0.97 8.88 6.98
CA ARG A 31 -2.31 8.65 7.53
C ARG A 31 -3.37 9.15 6.55
N GLU A 32 -4.62 8.85 6.83
CA GLU A 32 -5.72 9.40 6.04
C GLU A 32 -5.67 10.91 6.12
N GLY A 33 -5.81 11.55 4.96
CA GLY A 33 -5.67 13.00 4.82
C GLY A 33 -4.28 13.47 4.46
N SER A 34 -3.27 12.60 4.49
CA SER A 34 -1.89 12.98 4.13
C SER A 34 -1.77 13.28 2.65
N ALA A 35 -1.06 14.35 2.32
CA ALA A 35 -0.65 14.62 0.95
C ALA A 35 0.63 13.82 0.66
N VAL A 36 0.68 13.17 -0.49
CA VAL A 36 1.81 12.32 -0.87
C VAL A 36 2.22 12.62 -2.31
N ASP A 37 3.50 12.38 -2.60
CA ASP A 37 4.02 12.45 -3.98
C ASP A 37 4.12 11.04 -4.55
N ALA A 38 3.96 10.92 -5.86
CA ALA A 38 4.16 9.65 -6.55
C ALA A 38 5.56 9.13 -6.24
N GLY A 39 5.65 7.86 -5.82
CA GLY A 39 6.91 7.24 -5.44
C GLY A 39 7.28 7.40 -3.98
N GLU A 40 6.56 8.22 -3.23
CA GLU A 40 6.79 8.38 -1.79
C GLU A 40 6.39 7.10 -1.05
N THR A 41 7.20 6.64 -0.10
CA THR A 41 6.90 5.43 0.65
C THR A 41 5.71 5.66 1.58
N LEU A 42 4.65 4.89 1.37
CA LEU A 42 3.42 4.98 2.17
C LEU A 42 3.48 4.07 3.39
N CYS A 43 3.96 2.86 3.19
CA CYS A 43 4.00 1.86 4.25
C CYS A 43 5.07 0.82 3.97
N GLU A 44 5.34 0.03 5.00
CA GLU A 44 6.21 -1.12 4.91
C GLU A 44 5.38 -2.37 5.16
N ILE A 45 5.50 -3.35 4.29
CA ILE A 45 4.85 -4.64 4.46
C ILE A 45 5.90 -5.73 4.58
N GLN A 46 5.51 -6.85 5.18
CA GLN A 46 6.35 -8.06 5.24
C GLN A 46 5.63 -9.18 4.52
N VAL A 47 6.37 -9.83 3.62
CA VAL A 47 5.92 -11.05 2.95
C VAL A 47 6.97 -12.10 3.23
N GLU A 48 6.65 -13.11 4.02
CA GLU A 48 7.62 -14.07 4.52
C GLU A 48 8.73 -13.36 5.30
N LYS A 49 9.95 -13.43 4.80
CA LYS A 49 11.12 -12.83 5.43
C LYS A 49 11.55 -11.54 4.75
N VAL A 50 10.75 -11.04 3.82
CA VAL A 50 11.10 -9.88 2.99
C VAL A 50 10.30 -8.68 3.45
N SER A 51 10.98 -7.57 3.71
CA SER A 51 10.35 -6.27 3.97
C SER A 51 10.30 -5.49 2.67
N ILE A 52 9.16 -4.89 2.38
CA ILE A 52 8.92 -4.20 1.12
C ILE A 52 8.37 -2.81 1.41
N ASP A 53 8.96 -1.79 0.78
CA ASP A 53 8.43 -0.43 0.82
C ASP A 53 7.37 -0.29 -0.26
N VAL A 54 6.20 0.20 0.14
CA VAL A 54 5.09 0.41 -0.79
C VAL A 54 5.01 1.89 -1.13
N ALA A 55 5.19 2.21 -2.40
CA ALA A 55 5.22 3.59 -2.87
C ALA A 55 3.84 4.06 -3.30
N ALA A 56 3.62 5.36 -3.20
CA ALA A 56 2.40 5.99 -3.70
C ALA A 56 2.31 5.82 -5.22
N PRO A 57 1.17 5.36 -5.73
CA PRO A 57 1.00 5.16 -7.18
C PRO A 57 0.80 6.47 -7.93
N THR A 58 0.46 7.53 -7.23
CA THR A 58 0.21 8.84 -7.81
C THR A 58 0.43 9.93 -6.76
N THR A 59 0.65 11.14 -7.22
CA THR A 59 0.65 12.31 -6.34
C THR A 59 -0.80 12.64 -6.00
N GLY A 60 -1.09 12.83 -4.72
CA GLY A 60 -2.45 13.12 -4.28
C GLY A 60 -2.61 13.07 -2.78
N THR A 61 -3.81 12.73 -2.35
CA THR A 61 -4.17 12.67 -0.93
C THR A 61 -4.63 11.25 -0.57
N VAL A 62 -4.12 10.71 0.53
CA VAL A 62 -4.57 9.42 1.05
C VAL A 62 -5.98 9.60 1.59
N THR A 63 -6.96 8.99 0.94
CA THR A 63 -8.37 9.13 1.31
C THR A 63 -8.83 8.02 2.23
N GLU A 64 -8.21 6.85 2.15
CA GLU A 64 -8.62 5.71 2.95
C GLU A 64 -7.43 4.78 3.18
N ILE A 65 -7.28 4.33 4.44
CA ILE A 65 -6.36 3.24 4.79
C ILE A 65 -7.24 2.01 5.03
N VAL A 66 -7.11 1.01 4.16
CA VAL A 66 -7.96 -0.19 4.19
C VAL A 66 -7.42 -1.24 5.16
N VAL A 67 -6.08 -1.40 5.18
CA VAL A 67 -5.41 -2.36 6.07
C VAL A 67 -4.68 -1.59 7.15
N ALA A 68 -5.02 -1.83 8.40
CA ALA A 68 -4.41 -1.13 9.52
C ALA A 68 -3.01 -1.68 9.83
N GLU A 69 -2.18 -0.83 10.44
CA GLU A 69 -0.88 -1.25 10.93
C GLU A 69 -1.04 -2.40 11.92
N GLY A 70 -0.25 -3.44 11.75
CA GLY A 70 -0.32 -4.63 12.60
C GLY A 70 -1.29 -5.68 12.12
N ASP A 71 -2.02 -5.44 11.03
CA ASP A 71 -2.97 -6.41 10.48
C ASP A 71 -2.33 -7.24 9.37
N ASP A 72 -2.80 -8.46 9.24
CA ASP A 72 -2.48 -9.31 8.10
C ASP A 72 -3.41 -8.98 6.94
N PHE A 73 -2.95 -9.25 5.72
CA PHE A 73 -3.78 -9.09 4.53
C PHE A 73 -3.44 -10.19 3.52
N ASP A 74 -4.35 -10.39 2.56
CA ASP A 74 -4.15 -11.36 1.50
C ASP A 74 -3.53 -10.69 0.27
N ARG A 75 -2.77 -11.46 -0.49
CA ARG A 75 -2.21 -11.01 -1.75
C ARG A 75 -3.33 -10.53 -2.67
N GLY A 76 -3.20 -9.31 -3.17
CA GLY A 76 -4.21 -8.67 -4.01
C GLY A 76 -5.16 -7.76 -3.26
N ASP A 77 -5.10 -7.75 -1.93
CA ASP A 77 -5.91 -6.81 -1.15
C ASP A 77 -5.43 -5.38 -1.39
N VAL A 78 -6.38 -4.46 -1.39
CA VAL A 78 -6.09 -3.02 -1.47
C VAL A 78 -5.63 -2.57 -0.09
N LEU A 79 -4.46 -1.93 -0.03
CA LEU A 79 -3.89 -1.46 1.23
C LEU A 79 -4.43 -0.08 1.61
N ALA A 80 -4.61 0.78 0.62
CA ALA A 80 -5.10 2.14 0.80
C ALA A 80 -5.60 2.69 -0.52
N ARG A 81 -6.23 3.86 -0.47
CA ARG A 81 -6.65 4.59 -1.67
C ARG A 81 -6.09 5.99 -1.65
N VAL A 82 -5.59 6.43 -2.80
CA VAL A 82 -5.03 7.77 -2.99
C VAL A 82 -5.85 8.48 -4.06
N HIS A 83 -6.39 9.64 -3.69
CA HIS A 83 -7.11 10.48 -4.66
C HIS A 83 -6.09 11.35 -5.39
N PRO A 84 -5.94 11.20 -6.72
CA PRO A 84 -4.93 11.96 -7.45
C PRO A 84 -5.18 13.45 -7.40
N SER A 85 -4.09 14.23 -7.35
CA SER A 85 -4.17 15.68 -7.49
C SER A 85 -4.46 16.00 -8.95
N ALA A 86 -5.40 16.89 -9.14
CA ALA A 86 -5.78 17.31 -10.48
C ALA A 86 -4.74 18.24 -11.10
#